data_539827973eaaa614156d5f4c6a7e6fae
#
_entry.id   539827973eaaa614156d5f4c6a7e6fae
#
_cell.length_a   1.000
_cell.length_b   1.000
_cell.length_c   1.000
_cell.angle_alpha   90.00
_cell.angle_beta   90.00
_cell.angle_gamma   90.00
#
_symmetry.space_group_name_H-M   'P 1'
#
loop_
_entity.id
_entity.type
_entity.pdbx_description
1 polymer ?
#
loop_
_entity_poly.entity_id
_entity_poly.type
_entity_poly.pdbx_seq_one_letter_code
_entity_poly.pdbx_strand_id
1 'polypeptide(L)'
;MQRDDYSVTSIDHKFLLSGHTFLPNDQDFGLIEKNKRYHSDVFVPHDWVRVVATARKDKSFIVTELEQSHFVSTDELVKHCVNRKMNASHQKVEWLKIQWIHFDRDHPNVMFFKYSVSPDAYFTSVE
;
A
#
# COMPACT_ATOMS: atom_id res chain seq x y z
N MET A 1 1.90 -19.10 -10.71
CA MET A 1 1.43 -20.19 -9.83
C MET A 1 0.68 -19.52 -8.70
N GLN A 2 -0.66 -19.48 -8.77
CA GLN A 2 -1.48 -18.99 -7.69
C GLN A 2 -1.41 -20.01 -6.57
N ARG A 3 -1.05 -19.57 -5.37
CA ARG A 3 -1.18 -20.41 -4.18
C ARG A 3 -2.65 -20.38 -3.78
N ASP A 4 -3.29 -21.54 -3.79
CA ASP A 4 -4.70 -21.70 -3.38
C ASP A 4 -4.94 -21.45 -1.87
N ASP A 5 -3.89 -21.13 -1.13
CA ASP A 5 -3.88 -20.93 0.32
C ASP A 5 -4.42 -19.58 0.80
N TYR A 6 -4.63 -18.61 -0.09
CA TYR A 6 -5.06 -17.28 0.34
C TYR A 6 -6.57 -17.12 0.23
N SER A 7 -7.20 -16.73 1.33
CA SER A 7 -8.63 -16.36 1.39
C SER A 7 -8.96 -15.04 0.69
N VAL A 8 -7.95 -14.31 0.19
CA VAL A 8 -8.12 -13.04 -0.51
C VAL A 8 -8.72 -13.28 -1.88
N THR A 9 -9.88 -12.70 -2.14
CA THR A 9 -10.59 -12.77 -3.43
C THR A 9 -10.32 -11.57 -4.32
N SER A 10 -10.08 -10.40 -3.73
CA SER A 10 -9.77 -9.17 -4.46
C SER A 10 -8.78 -8.29 -3.71
N ILE A 11 -8.07 -7.45 -4.45
CA ILE A 11 -7.16 -6.43 -3.92
C ILE A 11 -7.49 -5.11 -4.58
N ASP A 12 -7.79 -4.11 -3.74
CA ASP A 12 -8.01 -2.73 -4.17
C ASP A 12 -6.87 -1.84 -3.69
N HIS A 13 -6.21 -1.17 -4.62
CA HIS A 13 -5.21 -0.16 -4.33
C HIS A 13 -5.71 1.21 -4.77
N LYS A 14 -5.98 2.09 -3.82
CA LYS A 14 -6.43 3.46 -4.07
C LYS A 14 -5.29 4.44 -3.84
N PHE A 15 -4.99 5.24 -4.86
CA PHE A 15 -4.01 6.32 -4.77
C PHE A 15 -4.69 7.60 -4.30
N LEU A 16 -4.08 8.22 -3.33
CA LEU A 16 -4.61 9.44 -2.73
C LEU A 16 -4.22 10.66 -3.57
N LEU A 17 -5.13 11.62 -3.61
CA LEU A 17 -4.86 12.88 -4.29
C LEU A 17 -3.87 13.72 -3.47
N SER A 18 -2.83 14.20 -4.12
CA SER A 18 -1.83 15.07 -3.49
C SER A 18 -2.50 16.34 -2.93
N GLY A 19 -2.19 16.68 -1.68
CA GLY A 19 -2.70 17.87 -1.00
C GLY A 19 -4.11 17.77 -0.41
N HIS A 20 -4.83 16.67 -0.60
CA HIS A 20 -6.20 16.49 -0.13
C HIS A 20 -6.40 15.30 0.83
N THR A 21 -5.32 14.73 1.32
CA THR A 21 -5.38 13.50 2.10
C THR A 21 -5.10 13.76 3.56
N PHE A 22 -6.11 13.67 4.38
CA PHE A 22 -5.99 13.51 5.82
C PHE A 22 -6.16 12.02 6.13
N LEU A 23 -5.05 11.30 6.21
CA LEU A 23 -5.09 9.92 6.66
C LEU A 23 -5.14 9.87 8.19
N PRO A 24 -5.89 8.93 8.78
CA PRO A 24 -5.81 8.66 10.22
C PRO A 24 -4.38 8.42 10.69
N ASN A 25 -3.53 7.84 9.84
CA ASN A 25 -2.12 7.60 10.10
C ASN A 25 -1.32 8.88 10.35
N ASP A 26 -1.70 10.02 9.72
CA ASP A 26 -1.00 11.30 9.94
C ASP A 26 -1.15 11.76 11.41
N GLN A 27 -2.31 11.51 12.02
CA GLN A 27 -2.53 11.77 13.44
C GLN A 27 -1.68 10.84 14.30
N ASP A 28 -1.58 9.57 13.93
CA ASP A 28 -0.77 8.58 14.63
C ASP A 28 0.72 8.93 14.56
N PHE A 29 1.22 9.33 13.40
CA PHE A 29 2.59 9.84 13.25
C PHE A 29 2.84 11.09 14.12
N GLY A 30 1.88 12.01 14.17
CA GLY A 30 1.96 13.18 15.04
C GLY A 30 2.08 12.81 16.54
N LEU A 31 1.38 11.76 17.00
CA LEU A 31 1.49 11.24 18.35
C LEU A 31 2.88 10.64 18.62
N ILE A 32 3.40 9.86 17.67
CA ILE A 32 4.74 9.25 17.76
C ILE A 32 5.82 10.33 17.80
N GLU A 33 5.76 11.33 16.93
CA GLU A 33 6.71 12.45 16.92
C GLU A 33 6.68 13.24 18.22
N LYS A 34 5.48 13.50 18.75
CA LYS A 34 5.34 14.17 20.06
C LYS A 34 5.98 13.34 21.16
N ASN A 35 5.74 12.02 21.17
CA ASN A 35 6.30 11.13 22.17
C ASN A 35 7.83 11.05 22.08
N LYS A 36 8.39 11.04 20.85
CA LYS A 36 9.84 11.03 20.62
C LYS A 36 10.56 12.15 21.38
N ARG A 37 9.93 13.32 21.54
CA ARG A 37 10.55 14.48 22.25
C ARG A 37 10.86 14.19 23.72
N TYR A 38 10.23 13.17 24.30
CA TYR A 38 10.47 12.73 25.68
C TYR A 38 11.50 11.60 25.77
N HIS A 39 12.02 11.13 24.62
CA HIS A 39 13.05 10.11 24.52
C HIS A 39 14.29 10.73 23.88
N SER A 40 15.31 11.05 24.68
CA SER A 40 16.55 11.68 24.21
C SER A 40 17.44 10.71 23.41
N ASP A 41 17.32 9.42 23.70
CA ASP A 41 18.28 8.40 23.26
C ASP A 41 17.63 7.41 22.29
N VAL A 42 17.48 7.85 21.03
CA VAL A 42 16.99 7.02 19.92
C VAL A 42 18.12 6.92 18.90
N PHE A 43 18.99 5.91 19.07
CA PHE A 43 20.19 5.71 18.25
C PHE A 43 20.06 4.54 17.28
N VAL A 44 19.26 3.53 17.63
CA VAL A 44 19.08 2.32 16.83
C VAL A 44 17.61 2.06 16.53
N PRO A 45 17.29 1.30 15.47
CA PRO A 45 15.90 0.98 15.13
C PRO A 45 15.08 0.41 16.29
N HIS A 46 15.71 -0.40 17.15
CA HIS A 46 15.05 -1.00 18.32
C HIS A 46 14.55 0.05 19.34
N ASP A 47 15.24 1.18 19.47
CA ASP A 47 14.78 2.24 20.38
C ASP A 47 13.42 2.81 19.97
N TRP A 48 13.12 2.80 18.66
CA TRP A 48 11.82 3.23 18.15
C TRP A 48 10.67 2.36 18.61
N VAL A 49 10.90 1.08 18.92
CA VAL A 49 9.86 0.18 19.46
C VAL A 49 9.22 0.80 20.70
N ARG A 50 10.06 1.24 21.63
CA ARG A 50 9.59 1.89 22.88
C ARG A 50 8.89 3.21 22.59
N VAL A 51 9.45 4.05 21.72
CA VAL A 51 8.86 5.33 21.35
C VAL A 51 7.46 5.14 20.75
N VAL A 52 7.31 4.20 19.83
CA VAL A 52 6.03 3.93 19.17
C VAL A 52 5.04 3.28 20.13
N ALA A 53 5.44 2.24 20.85
CA ALA A 53 4.56 1.51 21.77
C ALA A 53 3.99 2.40 22.88
N THR A 54 4.76 3.40 23.34
CA THR A 54 4.33 4.32 24.41
C THR A 54 3.69 5.62 23.93
N ALA A 55 3.60 5.84 22.61
CA ALA A 55 3.07 7.09 22.05
C ALA A 55 1.57 7.29 22.32
N ARG A 56 0.84 6.21 22.57
CA ARG A 56 -0.58 6.23 22.90
C ARG A 56 -0.83 5.51 24.23
N LYS A 57 -1.56 6.15 25.13
CA LYS A 57 -1.90 5.56 26.45
C LYS A 57 -2.97 4.47 26.33
N ASP A 58 -4.02 4.77 25.56
CA ASP A 58 -5.11 3.83 25.32
C ASP A 58 -4.95 3.21 23.93
N LYS A 59 -5.11 1.90 23.82
CA LYS A 59 -4.91 1.13 22.57
C LYS A 59 -3.52 1.36 21.98
N SER A 60 -2.49 0.99 22.75
CA SER A 60 -1.08 1.09 22.33
C SER A 60 -0.86 0.53 20.93
N PHE A 61 0.08 1.11 20.22
CA PHE A 61 0.48 0.58 18.90
C PHE A 61 1.10 -0.80 19.05
N ILE A 62 0.75 -1.70 18.15
CA ILE A 62 1.42 -2.99 18.00
C ILE A 62 2.63 -2.76 17.13
N VAL A 63 3.81 -3.01 17.67
CA VAL A 63 5.08 -2.87 16.94
C VAL A 63 5.62 -4.24 16.63
N THR A 64 5.88 -4.49 15.35
CA THR A 64 6.52 -5.72 14.88
C THR A 64 7.89 -5.38 14.33
N GLU A 65 8.93 -5.92 14.93
CA GLU A 65 10.29 -5.81 14.40
C GLU A 65 10.47 -6.80 13.27
N LEU A 66 10.95 -6.31 12.13
CA LEU A 66 11.23 -7.13 10.96
C LEU A 66 12.71 -7.47 10.90
N GLU A 67 13.01 -8.74 10.73
CA GLU A 67 14.36 -9.23 10.44
C GLU A 67 14.61 -9.21 8.93
N GLN A 68 15.89 -9.29 8.53
CA GLN A 68 16.27 -9.28 7.11
C GLN A 68 15.57 -10.41 6.31
N SER A 69 15.31 -11.55 6.94
CA SER A 69 14.60 -12.68 6.33
C SER A 69 13.16 -12.38 5.92
N HIS A 70 12.55 -11.35 6.51
CA HIS A 70 11.19 -10.92 6.17
C HIS A 70 11.14 -10.08 4.88
N PHE A 71 12.31 -9.58 4.42
CA PHE A 71 12.39 -8.80 3.19
C PHE A 71 12.76 -9.73 2.03
N VAL A 72 11.84 -9.85 1.08
CA VAL A 72 12.03 -10.67 -0.11
C VAL A 72 12.38 -9.80 -1.32
N SER A 73 13.26 -10.28 -2.19
CA SER A 73 13.51 -9.62 -3.47
C SER A 73 12.31 -9.78 -4.39
N THR A 74 11.94 -8.70 -5.05
CA THR A 74 10.90 -8.69 -6.09
C THR A 74 11.48 -8.84 -7.50
N ASP A 75 12.78 -9.04 -7.65
CA ASP A 75 13.47 -9.08 -8.96
C ASP A 75 12.90 -10.15 -9.89
N GLU A 76 12.62 -11.34 -9.36
CA GLU A 76 12.00 -12.42 -10.14
C GLU A 76 10.57 -12.04 -10.58
N LEU A 77 9.80 -11.40 -9.71
CA LEU A 77 8.46 -10.92 -10.05
C LEU A 77 8.53 -9.87 -11.17
N VAL A 78 9.45 -8.90 -11.05
CA VAL A 78 9.63 -7.82 -12.04
C VAL A 78 9.98 -8.36 -13.43
N LYS A 79 10.78 -9.43 -13.53
CA LYS A 79 11.11 -10.07 -14.81
C LYS A 79 9.89 -10.61 -15.55
N HIS A 80 8.86 -10.98 -14.82
CA HIS A 80 7.61 -11.51 -15.38
C HIS A 80 6.53 -10.44 -15.57
N CYS A 81 6.76 -9.21 -15.08
CA CYS A 81 5.82 -8.11 -15.28
C CYS A 81 5.91 -7.55 -16.69
N VAL A 82 4.79 -7.51 -17.38
CA VAL A 82 4.70 -6.89 -18.72
C VAL A 82 4.25 -5.44 -18.56
N ASN A 83 5.08 -4.52 -19.05
CA ASN A 83 4.71 -3.10 -19.08
C ASN A 83 3.73 -2.85 -20.22
N ARG A 84 2.44 -2.76 -19.89
CA ARG A 84 1.38 -2.48 -20.86
C ARG A 84 1.20 -0.97 -21.02
N LYS A 85 1.27 -0.50 -22.27
CA LYS A 85 1.07 0.92 -22.61
C LYS A 85 -0.37 1.25 -23.01
N MET A 86 -1.14 0.22 -23.37
CA MET A 86 -2.51 0.34 -23.88
C MET A 86 -3.46 -0.53 -23.06
N ASN A 87 -4.71 -0.08 -22.95
CA ASN A 87 -5.80 -0.85 -22.38
C ASN A 87 -6.38 -1.87 -23.38
N ALA A 88 -7.35 -2.68 -22.97
CA ALA A 88 -8.03 -3.65 -23.83
C ALA A 88 -8.73 -3.00 -25.06
N SER A 89 -9.07 -1.72 -25.00
CA SER A 89 -9.63 -0.94 -26.11
C SER A 89 -8.57 -0.22 -26.95
N HIS A 90 -7.30 -0.59 -26.86
CA HIS A 90 -6.16 0.01 -27.56
C HIS A 90 -5.96 1.52 -27.28
N GLN A 91 -6.46 2.02 -26.17
CA GLN A 91 -6.22 3.40 -25.73
C GLN A 91 -5.00 3.44 -24.83
N LYS A 92 -4.24 4.53 -24.90
CA LYS A 92 -3.07 4.76 -24.04
C LYS A 92 -3.47 4.85 -22.58
N VAL A 93 -2.80 4.07 -21.73
CA VAL A 93 -2.98 4.13 -20.28
C VAL A 93 -2.14 5.27 -19.70
N GLU A 94 -2.80 6.21 -19.03
CA GLU A 94 -2.14 7.32 -18.34
C GLU A 94 -1.84 6.93 -16.89
N TRP A 95 -0.80 6.13 -16.69
CA TRP A 95 -0.44 5.50 -15.41
C TRP A 95 -0.42 6.47 -14.22
N LEU A 96 0.09 7.67 -14.42
CA LEU A 96 0.17 8.69 -13.36
C LEU A 96 -1.18 9.30 -12.95
N LYS A 97 -2.23 9.06 -13.75
CA LYS A 97 -3.59 9.53 -13.45
C LYS A 97 -4.46 8.46 -12.81
N ILE A 98 -3.97 7.22 -12.74
CA ILE A 98 -4.73 6.14 -12.10
C ILE A 98 -4.91 6.46 -10.63
N GLN A 99 -6.16 6.40 -10.15
CA GLN A 99 -6.52 6.62 -8.76
C GLN A 99 -6.98 5.35 -8.05
N TRP A 100 -7.36 4.33 -8.80
CA TRP A 100 -7.78 3.06 -8.24
C TRP A 100 -7.37 1.91 -9.15
N ILE A 101 -6.66 0.93 -8.59
CA ILE A 101 -6.34 -0.35 -9.23
C ILE A 101 -7.09 -1.43 -8.48
N HIS A 102 -7.68 -2.36 -9.22
CA HIS A 102 -8.39 -3.50 -8.69
C HIS A 102 -7.91 -4.79 -9.37
N PHE A 103 -7.61 -5.77 -8.56
CA PHE A 103 -7.31 -7.13 -8.99
C PHE A 103 -8.37 -8.07 -8.44
N ASP A 104 -8.81 -9.01 -9.27
CA ASP A 104 -9.80 -10.00 -8.95
C ASP A 104 -9.23 -11.40 -9.17
N ARG A 105 -9.52 -12.32 -8.26
CA ARG A 105 -9.09 -13.72 -8.34
C ARG A 105 -9.67 -14.43 -9.56
N ASP A 106 -10.89 -14.09 -9.93
CA ASP A 106 -11.58 -14.71 -11.08
C ASP A 106 -11.01 -14.23 -12.42
N HIS A 107 -10.23 -13.13 -12.40
CA HIS A 107 -9.58 -12.55 -13.57
C HIS A 107 -8.07 -12.35 -13.34
N PRO A 108 -7.30 -13.44 -13.15
CA PRO A 108 -5.93 -13.38 -12.63
C PRO A 108 -4.91 -12.68 -13.54
N ASN A 109 -5.22 -12.55 -14.83
CA ASN A 109 -4.35 -11.90 -15.82
C ASN A 109 -4.82 -10.50 -16.20
N VAL A 110 -5.83 -9.98 -15.52
CA VAL A 110 -6.44 -8.69 -15.82
C VAL A 110 -6.23 -7.74 -14.66
N MET A 111 -5.72 -6.55 -14.95
CA MET A 111 -5.72 -5.43 -14.03
C MET A 111 -6.85 -4.49 -14.41
N PHE A 112 -7.73 -4.23 -13.48
CA PHE A 112 -8.77 -3.21 -13.63
C PHE A 112 -8.29 -1.91 -13.00
N PHE A 113 -8.57 -0.80 -13.66
CA PHE A 113 -8.20 0.51 -13.12
C PHE A 113 -9.22 1.58 -13.47
N LYS A 114 -9.20 2.67 -12.72
CA LYS A 114 -9.95 3.88 -13.05
C LYS A 114 -9.21 5.14 -12.60
N TYR A 115 -9.51 6.24 -13.27
CA TYR A 115 -8.94 7.55 -13.00
C TYR A 115 -9.71 8.35 -11.95
N SER A 116 -10.59 7.69 -11.20
CA SER A 116 -11.39 8.31 -10.14
C SER A 116 -11.57 7.34 -8.99
N VAL A 117 -11.58 7.85 -7.76
CA VAL A 117 -11.92 7.07 -6.57
C VAL A 117 -13.44 6.92 -6.38
N SER A 118 -14.25 7.59 -7.21
CA SER A 118 -15.71 7.47 -7.14
C SER A 118 -16.17 6.04 -7.39
N PRO A 119 -17.08 5.49 -6.58
CA PRO A 119 -17.69 4.19 -6.82
C PRO A 119 -18.40 4.10 -8.17
N ASP A 120 -19.01 5.19 -8.63
CA ASP A 120 -19.82 5.24 -9.85
C ASP A 120 -18.99 5.26 -11.14
N ALA A 121 -17.69 5.50 -11.05
CA ALA A 121 -16.80 5.48 -12.20
C ALA A 121 -16.58 4.03 -12.69
N TYR A 122 -16.62 3.82 -14.00
CA TYR A 122 -16.37 2.52 -14.60
C TYR A 122 -14.88 2.15 -14.57
N PHE A 123 -14.62 0.84 -14.39
CA PHE A 123 -13.29 0.29 -14.54
C PHE A 123 -12.94 0.10 -16.01
N THR A 124 -11.67 0.32 -16.33
CA THR A 124 -11.04 -0.03 -17.60
C THR A 124 -10.06 -1.18 -17.32
N SER A 125 -9.89 -2.10 -18.28
CA SER A 125 -9.04 -3.27 -18.10
C SER A 125 -7.76 -3.21 -18.92
N VAL A 126 -6.72 -3.82 -18.38
CA VAL A 126 -5.44 -4.11 -19.05
C VAL A 126 -5.16 -5.60 -18.86
N GLU A 127 -4.93 -6.32 -19.96
CA GLU A 127 -4.59 -7.74 -20.00
C GLU A 127 -3.08 -7.96 -20.11
#